data_b6dd6072569174b1b3f2eb94708e47e8
#
_entry.id   b6dd6072569174b1b3f2eb94708e47e8
#
_cell.length_a   1.000
_cell.length_b   1.000
_cell.length_c   1.000
_cell.angle_alpha   90.00
_cell.angle_beta   90.00
_cell.angle_gamma   90.00
#
_symmetry.space_group_name_H-M   'P 1'
#
loop_
_entity.id
_entity.type
_entity.pdbx_description
1 polymer ?
#
loop_
_entity_poly.entity_id
_entity_poly.type
_entity_poly.pdbx_seq_one_letter_code
_entity_poly.pdbx_strand_id
1 'polypeptide(L)'
;MKPFQLQRKMMTLLGDFYPTGNLFIMFPTEAQARHAEDLLAKDGHDCSTMLLLTPDDVLGIVHLFDNRDFWLPSVGTEERTARHFGDLARAGHYALLVPVRDVRHCEKVMAALKDAGVSCAVRYRHLVIEDLVE
;
A
#
# COMPACT_ATOMS: atom_id res chain seq x y z
N MET A 1 11.94 -4.59 8.26
CA MET A 1 11.29 -3.78 7.19
C MET A 1 12.36 -3.18 6.30
N LYS A 2 12.15 -3.20 5.01
CA LYS A 2 13.12 -2.72 4.02
C LYS A 2 12.61 -1.50 3.28
N PRO A 3 13.52 -0.66 2.70
CA PRO A 3 13.09 0.42 1.82
C PRO A 3 12.42 -0.14 0.57
N PHE A 4 11.46 0.60 0.06
CA PHE A 4 10.73 0.20 -1.15
C PHE A 4 11.63 0.28 -2.39
N GLN A 5 11.56 -0.74 -3.23
CA GLN A 5 12.09 -0.72 -4.59
C GLN A 5 11.02 -1.29 -5.51
N LEU A 6 10.70 -0.56 -6.56
CA LEU A 6 9.71 -1.01 -7.52
C LEU A 6 10.20 -2.27 -8.24
N GLN A 7 9.42 -3.33 -8.19
CA GLN A 7 9.76 -4.60 -8.83
C GLN A 7 8.75 -4.91 -9.92
N ARG A 8 9.22 -5.60 -10.95
CA ARG A 8 8.40 -5.96 -12.10
C ARG A 8 7.13 -6.72 -11.73
N LYS A 9 7.23 -7.61 -10.74
CA LYS A 9 6.08 -8.38 -10.24
C LYS A 9 4.98 -7.55 -9.61
N MET A 10 5.29 -6.30 -9.27
CA MET A 10 4.32 -5.35 -8.69
C MET A 10 3.55 -4.59 -9.75
N MET A 11 3.87 -4.82 -11.02
CA MET A 11 3.25 -4.11 -12.14
C MET A 11 2.29 -5.03 -12.87
N THR A 12 1.19 -4.47 -13.37
CA THR A 12 0.30 -5.21 -14.27
C THR A 12 0.89 -5.22 -15.68
N LEU A 13 0.26 -6.00 -16.57
CA LEU A 13 0.66 -6.05 -17.99
C LEU A 13 0.56 -4.68 -18.66
N LEU A 14 -0.27 -3.78 -18.14
CA LEU A 14 -0.45 -2.43 -18.67
C LEU A 14 0.45 -1.40 -18.00
N GLY A 15 1.34 -1.84 -17.11
CA GLY A 15 2.27 -0.95 -16.42
C GLY A 15 1.72 -0.32 -15.15
N ASP A 16 0.59 -0.77 -14.64
CA ASP A 16 0.03 -0.28 -13.40
C ASP A 16 0.71 -0.93 -12.18
N PHE A 17 0.89 -0.15 -11.13
CA PHE A 17 1.34 -0.71 -9.87
C PHE A 17 0.24 -1.57 -9.26
N TYR A 18 0.52 -2.84 -9.07
CA TYR A 18 -0.45 -3.79 -8.52
C TYR A 18 0.29 -4.90 -7.76
N PRO A 19 0.72 -4.63 -6.52
CA PRO A 19 1.50 -5.61 -5.72
C PRO A 19 0.60 -6.70 -5.14
N THR A 20 0.17 -7.64 -5.99
CA THR A 20 -0.70 -8.75 -5.60
C THR A 20 -0.17 -9.49 -4.37
N GLY A 21 -1.08 -9.82 -3.45
CA GLY A 21 -0.72 -10.52 -2.22
C GLY A 21 -0.22 -9.61 -1.11
N ASN A 22 -0.41 -8.30 -1.26
CA ASN A 22 0.02 -7.33 -0.27
C ASN A 22 -1.12 -6.44 0.18
N LEU A 23 -0.99 -5.95 1.43
CA LEU A 23 -1.73 -4.80 1.92
C LEU A 23 -0.87 -3.56 1.68
N PHE A 24 -1.48 -2.52 1.17
CA PHE A 24 -0.88 -1.18 1.08
C PHE A 24 -1.55 -0.32 2.14
N ILE A 25 -0.79 0.09 3.15
CA ILE A 25 -1.34 0.79 4.32
C ILE A 25 -0.61 2.11 4.48
N MET A 26 -1.34 3.21 4.65
CA MET A 26 -0.72 4.52 4.84
C MET A 26 -0.93 5.05 6.25
N PHE A 27 0.05 5.85 6.68
CA PHE A 27 0.09 6.48 8.00
C PHE A 27 0.49 7.94 7.87
N PRO A 28 -0.05 8.83 8.71
CA PRO A 28 0.27 10.26 8.63
C PRO A 28 1.75 10.62 8.83
N THR A 29 2.51 9.79 9.56
CA THR A 29 3.93 10.06 9.85
C THR A 29 4.76 8.81 9.73
N GLU A 30 6.07 9.00 9.55
CA GLU A 30 7.02 7.89 9.57
C GLU A 30 7.02 7.17 10.92
N ALA A 31 6.91 7.93 12.01
CA ALA A 31 6.88 7.35 13.36
C ALA A 31 5.71 6.39 13.52
N GLN A 32 4.54 6.73 12.99
CA GLN A 32 3.37 5.86 13.03
C GLN A 32 3.56 4.61 12.16
N ALA A 33 4.17 4.74 11.00
CA ALA A 33 4.49 3.60 10.14
C ALA A 33 5.45 2.64 10.83
N ARG A 34 6.49 3.16 11.49
CA ARG A 34 7.45 2.34 12.24
C ARG A 34 6.83 1.72 13.47
N HIS A 35 5.92 2.44 14.13
CA HIS A 35 5.17 1.89 15.27
C HIS A 35 4.29 0.72 14.81
N ALA A 36 3.71 0.82 13.63
CA ALA A 36 2.92 -0.27 13.04
C ALA A 36 3.78 -1.53 12.86
N GLU A 37 5.02 -1.38 12.40
CA GLU A 37 5.95 -2.51 12.32
C GLU A 37 6.15 -3.16 13.67
N ASP A 38 6.35 -2.35 14.72
CA ASP A 38 6.54 -2.88 16.08
C ASP A 38 5.30 -3.63 16.56
N LEU A 39 4.11 -3.11 16.29
CA LEU A 39 2.86 -3.77 16.66
C LEU A 39 2.71 -5.12 15.94
N LEU A 40 3.04 -5.16 14.66
CA LEU A 40 2.97 -6.40 13.89
C LEU A 40 4.01 -7.42 14.37
N ALA A 41 5.22 -6.98 14.69
CA ALA A 41 6.26 -7.85 15.23
C ALA A 41 5.83 -8.46 16.56
N LYS A 42 5.23 -7.68 17.44
CA LYS A 42 4.72 -8.15 18.73
C LYS A 42 3.59 -9.16 18.57
N ASP A 43 2.82 -9.04 17.48
CA ASP A 43 1.71 -9.94 17.17
C ASP A 43 2.19 -11.20 16.42
N GLY A 44 3.50 -11.35 16.25
CA GLY A 44 4.10 -12.54 15.64
C GLY A 44 4.19 -12.51 14.12
N HIS A 45 3.96 -11.37 13.48
CA HIS A 45 4.10 -11.26 12.03
C HIS A 45 5.57 -11.13 11.64
N ASP A 46 5.92 -11.73 10.50
CA ASP A 46 7.26 -11.60 9.93
C ASP A 46 7.37 -10.26 9.21
N CYS A 47 8.18 -9.36 9.77
CA CYS A 47 8.37 -8.03 9.22
C CYS A 47 9.54 -7.96 8.23
N SER A 48 10.26 -9.07 8.00
CA SER A 48 11.45 -9.06 7.14
C SER A 48 11.13 -8.77 5.68
N THR A 49 9.92 -9.08 5.24
CA THR A 49 9.47 -8.88 3.86
C THR A 49 8.60 -7.64 3.68
N MET A 50 8.35 -6.91 4.76
CA MET A 50 7.61 -5.65 4.69
C MET A 50 8.47 -4.56 4.06
N LEU A 51 7.83 -3.65 3.33
CA LEU A 51 8.51 -2.53 2.68
C LEU A 51 7.95 -1.20 3.19
N LEU A 52 8.85 -0.26 3.48
CA LEU A 52 8.50 1.10 3.86
C LEU A 52 8.60 2.00 2.63
N LEU A 53 7.53 2.72 2.35
CA LEU A 53 7.47 3.71 1.28
C LEU A 53 7.43 5.11 1.88
N THR A 54 8.36 5.96 1.46
CA THR A 54 8.32 7.38 1.79
C THR A 54 7.23 8.07 0.96
N PRO A 55 6.83 9.31 1.32
CA PRO A 55 5.92 10.08 0.46
C PRO A 55 6.43 10.19 -0.97
N ASP A 56 7.74 10.36 -1.19
CA ASP A 56 8.32 10.42 -2.53
C ASP A 56 8.18 9.09 -3.27
N ASP A 57 8.34 7.97 -2.58
CA ASP A 57 8.12 6.64 -3.18
C ASP A 57 6.67 6.50 -3.68
N VAL A 58 5.72 6.92 -2.84
CA VAL A 58 4.30 6.86 -3.19
C VAL A 58 4.00 7.77 -4.38
N LEU A 59 4.53 8.98 -4.38
CA LEU A 59 4.35 9.91 -5.49
C LEU A 59 4.97 9.38 -6.79
N GLY A 60 6.10 8.67 -6.69
CA GLY A 60 6.70 8.01 -7.84
C GLY A 60 5.78 6.96 -8.45
N ILE A 61 5.09 6.19 -7.63
CA ILE A 61 4.10 5.21 -8.08
C ILE A 61 2.92 5.93 -8.74
N VAL A 62 2.40 6.96 -8.09
CA VAL A 62 1.27 7.75 -8.63
C VAL A 62 1.63 8.37 -9.97
N HIS A 63 2.88 8.80 -10.13
CA HIS A 63 3.38 9.38 -11.36
C HIS A 63 3.34 8.40 -12.53
N LEU A 64 3.46 7.11 -12.28
CA LEU A 64 3.29 6.09 -13.32
C LEU A 64 1.88 6.12 -13.90
N PHE A 65 0.87 6.42 -13.09
CA PHE A 65 -0.49 6.58 -13.57
C PHE A 65 -0.65 7.84 -14.40
N ASP A 66 -0.07 8.95 -13.96
CA ASP A 66 -0.17 10.24 -14.65
C ASP A 66 0.53 10.23 -16.02
N ASN A 67 1.61 9.47 -16.15
CA ASN A 67 2.40 9.37 -17.37
C ASN A 67 1.94 8.28 -18.31
N ARG A 68 0.86 7.60 -17.98
CA ARG A 68 0.30 6.57 -18.84
C ARG A 68 -0.34 7.22 -20.07
N ASP A 69 0.14 6.83 -21.22
CA ASP A 69 -0.45 7.24 -22.51
C ASP A 69 -1.65 6.34 -22.80
N PHE A 70 -2.71 6.50 -22.01
CA PHE A 70 -3.88 5.64 -22.09
C PHE A 70 -5.01 6.29 -22.85
N TRP A 71 -5.31 5.70 -23.95
CA TRP A 71 -6.55 5.94 -24.66
C TRP A 71 -7.68 5.02 -24.13
N LEU A 72 -7.35 3.96 -23.39
CA LEU A 72 -8.34 3.12 -22.73
C LEU A 72 -8.81 3.82 -21.44
N PRO A 73 -10.12 3.91 -21.23
CA PRO A 73 -10.61 4.47 -19.98
C PRO A 73 -10.09 3.63 -18.83
N SER A 74 -9.34 4.24 -17.95
CA SER A 74 -8.97 3.57 -16.72
C SER A 74 -10.26 3.36 -15.95
N VAL A 75 -10.55 2.12 -15.64
CA VAL A 75 -11.81 1.77 -15.04
C VAL A 75 -11.71 1.94 -13.54
N GLY A 76 -12.09 3.11 -13.12
CA GLY A 76 -12.63 3.37 -11.82
C GLY A 76 -11.69 3.22 -10.62
N THR A 77 -11.58 2.05 -10.06
CA THR A 77 -11.02 1.86 -8.72
C THR A 77 -9.53 2.15 -8.64
N GLU A 78 -8.76 1.74 -9.64
CA GLU A 78 -7.31 1.94 -9.65
C GLU A 78 -6.95 3.42 -9.72
N GLU A 79 -7.65 4.18 -10.55
CA GLU A 79 -7.40 5.61 -10.70
C GLU A 79 -7.76 6.38 -9.44
N ARG A 80 -8.90 6.08 -8.83
CA ARG A 80 -9.31 6.68 -7.57
C ARG A 80 -8.34 6.36 -6.46
N THR A 81 -7.90 5.12 -6.40
CA THR A 81 -6.92 4.65 -5.42
C THR A 81 -5.61 5.41 -5.57
N ALA A 82 -5.13 5.55 -6.80
CA ALA A 82 -3.89 6.29 -7.08
C ALA A 82 -4.01 7.77 -6.67
N ARG A 83 -5.12 8.41 -6.96
CA ARG A 83 -5.37 9.80 -6.55
C ARG A 83 -5.36 9.94 -5.03
N HIS A 84 -6.01 9.02 -4.34
CA HIS A 84 -6.06 9.03 -2.89
C HIS A 84 -4.66 8.87 -2.28
N PHE A 85 -3.87 7.94 -2.80
CA PHE A 85 -2.47 7.78 -2.40
C PHE A 85 -1.68 9.07 -2.62
N GLY A 86 -1.86 9.69 -3.80
CA GLY A 86 -1.19 10.92 -4.14
C GLY A 86 -1.53 12.07 -3.19
N ASP A 87 -2.80 12.22 -2.86
CA ASP A 87 -3.26 13.24 -1.92
C ASP A 87 -2.65 13.03 -0.53
N LEU A 88 -2.65 11.80 -0.03
CA LEU A 88 -2.06 11.48 1.25
C LEU A 88 -0.54 11.68 1.24
N ALA A 89 0.13 11.26 0.18
CA ALA A 89 1.58 11.42 0.06
C ALA A 89 1.98 12.90 0.01
N ARG A 90 1.21 13.74 -0.68
CA ARG A 90 1.45 15.20 -0.69
C ARG A 90 1.26 15.81 0.69
N ALA A 91 0.43 15.20 1.52
CA ALA A 91 0.26 15.60 2.92
C ALA A 91 1.35 15.01 3.84
N GLY A 92 2.31 14.28 3.29
CA GLY A 92 3.44 13.73 4.05
C GLY A 92 3.23 12.33 4.59
N HIS A 93 2.21 11.60 4.15
CA HIS A 93 1.93 10.26 4.63
C HIS A 93 2.93 9.24 4.09
N TYR A 94 3.31 8.32 4.96
CA TYR A 94 4.16 7.17 4.64
C TYR A 94 3.30 5.95 4.38
N ALA A 95 3.87 4.93 3.76
CA ALA A 95 3.14 3.71 3.46
C ALA A 95 3.95 2.46 3.81
N LEU A 96 3.23 1.36 4.07
CA LEU A 96 3.79 0.04 4.23
C LEU A 96 3.18 -0.90 3.20
N LEU A 97 4.01 -1.75 2.60
CA LEU A 97 3.55 -2.93 1.88
C LEU A 97 3.73 -4.13 2.81
N VAL A 98 2.63 -4.77 3.15
CA VAL A 98 2.61 -5.89 4.09
C VAL A 98 2.12 -7.12 3.36
N PRO A 99 2.98 -8.13 3.15
CA PRO A 99 2.54 -9.38 2.52
C PRO A 99 1.50 -10.08 3.38
N VAL A 100 0.41 -10.54 2.77
CA VAL A 100 -0.63 -11.31 3.43
C VAL A 100 -0.96 -12.54 2.61
N ARG A 101 -1.23 -13.66 3.29
CA ARG A 101 -1.47 -14.95 2.66
C ARG A 101 -2.92 -15.14 2.22
N ASP A 102 -3.85 -14.63 3.01
CA ASP A 102 -5.27 -14.85 2.83
C ASP A 102 -6.09 -13.81 3.61
N VAL A 103 -7.42 -13.94 3.56
CA VAL A 103 -8.34 -13.04 4.26
C VAL A 103 -8.11 -13.04 5.76
N ARG A 104 -7.87 -14.20 6.36
CA ARG A 104 -7.62 -14.30 7.80
C ARG A 104 -6.37 -13.56 8.22
N HIS A 105 -5.30 -13.73 7.46
CA HIS A 105 -4.04 -13.03 7.71
C HIS A 105 -4.24 -11.52 7.60
N CYS A 106 -4.97 -11.09 6.57
CA CYS A 106 -5.31 -9.67 6.38
C CYS A 106 -6.08 -9.14 7.59
N GLU A 107 -7.09 -9.85 8.07
CA GLU A 107 -7.89 -9.44 9.21
C GLU A 107 -7.03 -9.32 10.48
N LYS A 108 -6.10 -10.25 10.69
CA LYS A 108 -5.18 -10.20 11.83
C LYS A 108 -4.27 -8.98 11.77
N VAL A 109 -3.73 -8.68 10.60
CA VAL A 109 -2.89 -7.48 10.41
C VAL A 109 -3.69 -6.23 10.72
N MET A 110 -4.89 -6.10 10.16
CA MET A 110 -5.73 -4.92 10.39
C MET A 110 -6.16 -4.81 11.86
N ALA A 111 -6.43 -5.92 12.53
CA ALA A 111 -6.76 -5.91 13.95
C ALA A 111 -5.58 -5.43 14.80
N ALA A 112 -4.37 -5.88 14.48
CA ALA A 112 -3.15 -5.44 15.17
C ALA A 112 -2.90 -3.94 15.00
N LEU A 113 -3.32 -3.37 13.88
CA LEU A 113 -3.10 -1.95 13.55
C LEU A 113 -4.30 -1.06 13.87
N LYS A 114 -5.29 -1.58 14.54
CA LYS A 114 -6.54 -0.88 14.85
C LYS A 114 -6.34 0.52 15.43
N ASP A 115 -5.37 0.68 16.32
CA ASP A 115 -5.10 1.95 17.00
C ASP A 115 -3.83 2.64 16.51
N ALA A 116 -3.31 2.23 15.36
CA ALA A 116 -2.04 2.74 14.84
C ALA A 116 -2.17 4.04 14.04
N GLY A 117 -3.39 4.52 13.80
CA GLY A 117 -3.61 5.74 13.04
C GLY A 117 -3.57 5.55 11.53
N VAL A 118 -4.05 4.41 11.04
CA VAL A 118 -4.11 4.11 9.60
C VAL A 118 -4.95 5.15 8.88
N SER A 119 -4.38 5.78 7.85
CA SER A 119 -5.10 6.77 7.04
C SER A 119 -5.72 6.15 5.78
N CYS A 120 -5.17 5.03 5.32
CA CYS A 120 -5.68 4.32 4.15
C CYS A 120 -5.18 2.88 4.20
N ALA A 121 -6.01 1.91 3.80
CA ALA A 121 -5.58 0.52 3.68
C ALA A 121 -6.27 -0.11 2.49
N VAL A 122 -5.47 -0.70 1.60
CA VAL A 122 -5.95 -1.34 0.37
C VAL A 122 -5.30 -2.71 0.25
N ARG A 123 -6.11 -3.72 -0.04
CA ARG A 123 -5.62 -5.06 -0.30
C ARG A 123 -5.60 -5.34 -1.80
N TYR A 124 -4.41 -5.67 -2.31
CA TYR A 124 -4.25 -6.07 -3.70
C TYR A 124 -4.41 -7.59 -3.80
N ARG A 125 -5.54 -7.99 -4.35
CA ARG A 125 -5.83 -9.40 -4.62
C ARG A 125 -5.65 -9.66 -6.12
N HIS A 126 -5.56 -10.94 -6.46
CA HIS A 126 -5.55 -11.31 -7.87
C HIS A 126 -6.85 -10.82 -8.53
N LEU A 127 -6.73 -9.90 -9.49
CA LEU A 127 -7.81 -9.28 -10.25
C LEU A 127 -8.72 -8.28 -9.50
N VAL A 128 -8.49 -8.03 -8.21
CA VAL A 128 -9.37 -7.17 -7.42
C VAL A 128 -8.56 -6.29 -6.47
N ILE A 129 -8.94 -5.01 -6.37
CA ILE A 129 -8.49 -4.10 -5.32
C ILE A 129 -9.62 -4.02 -4.30
N GLU A 130 -9.28 -4.21 -3.04
CA GLU A 130 -10.23 -4.22 -1.93
C GLU A 130 -9.90 -3.07 -0.97
N ASP A 131 -10.80 -2.10 -0.89
CA ASP A 131 -10.66 -0.96 0.02
C ASP A 131 -11.05 -1.40 1.44
N LEU A 132 -10.13 -1.29 2.37
CA LEU A 132 -10.33 -1.68 3.77
C LEU A 132 -10.51 -0.47 4.69
N VAL A 133 -9.81 0.62 4.39
CA VAL A 133 -9.89 1.90 5.10
C VAL A 133 -9.64 3.02 4.09
N GLU A 134 -10.50 4.00 4.07
CA GLU A 134 -10.35 5.19 3.24
C GLU A 134 -10.05 6.44 4.05
#